data_eb37c48ea9d190daaf22f1c2ce45e9f0
#
_entry.id   eb37c48ea9d190daaf22f1c2ce45e9f0
#
_cell.length_a   1.000
_cell.length_b   1.000
_cell.length_c   1.000
_cell.angle_alpha   90.00
_cell.angle_beta   90.00
_cell.angle_gamma   90.00
#
_symmetry.space_group_name_H-M   'P 1'
#
loop_
_entity.id
_entity.type
_entity.pdbx_description
1 polymer ?
#
loop_
_entity_poly.entity_id
_entity_poly.type
_entity_poly.pdbx_seq_one_letter_code
_entity_poly.pdbx_strand_id
1 'polypeptide(L)'
;MKFLLAAILYGLSFTKGFSQNNPINYSVRLNSAVSSESTLPFWMTANKFGAVPNSNHNSVYAALFSDFNNSERDLSFSYKASFTGYLASKNDLFINELYGSLKFKGAQLVLGSKNDDILYEGLSSSNGDILKSNNARAFPGFNLKTTDYLKLPFAKKWLRVKANYAEYLLNDKRVVDGAHLHHKRLHFKSILNKKLSMVTGMDHYVQWGGTSEEYGNFPSTFKDYLRVLIGYSGGESALETDQINALGNTVGAYLFQLNYTGEKTNWNAYWSHPFEDRSGRELSNYPDALYGFFIDLKKPENFITHVLAEFTYTKHMSGSTGISGRDGYFNNGVYNSGWTYFGHTIGTPFFSTNEPIEGITRGIDPNYSRFTAYHLGFKGYLSEALQYKTNFSYIHYGGWFDNPINKEQFSSLVEIYAQPKKFPFEISLGAAADFGSALPKNFGGFLQLRFSLNN
;
A
#
# COMPACT_ATOMS: atom_id res chain seq x y z
N MET A 1 25.33 3.36 6.36
CA MET A 1 25.60 2.35 5.32
C MET A 1 26.62 1.29 5.72
N LYS A 2 27.86 1.62 6.19
CA LYS A 2 28.87 0.62 6.58
C LYS A 2 28.44 -0.28 7.77
N PHE A 3 27.72 0.24 8.76
CA PHE A 3 27.20 -0.54 9.90
C PHE A 3 26.05 -1.48 9.53
N LEU A 4 25.21 -1.11 8.56
CA LEU A 4 24.12 -1.96 8.08
C LEU A 4 24.65 -3.15 7.28
N LEU A 5 25.69 -2.93 6.44
CA LEU A 5 26.36 -3.98 5.70
C LEU A 5 27.09 -4.96 6.64
N ALA A 6 27.74 -4.45 7.70
CA ALA A 6 28.37 -5.26 8.72
C ALA A 6 27.36 -6.10 9.52
N ALA A 7 26.20 -5.54 9.87
CA ALA A 7 25.13 -6.28 10.55
C ALA A 7 24.52 -7.38 9.66
N ILE A 8 24.37 -7.13 8.37
CA ILE A 8 23.90 -8.12 7.38
C ILE A 8 24.93 -9.23 7.20
N LEU A 9 26.22 -8.90 7.08
CA LEU A 9 27.31 -9.89 6.98
C LEU A 9 27.48 -10.69 8.27
N TYR A 10 27.30 -10.07 9.43
CA TYR A 10 27.33 -10.76 10.73
C TYR A 10 26.11 -11.67 10.91
N GLY A 11 24.91 -11.22 10.47
CA GLY A 11 23.69 -12.04 10.42
C GLY A 11 23.85 -13.28 9.53
N LEU A 12 24.52 -13.15 8.37
CA LEU A 12 24.81 -14.27 7.46
C LEU A 12 25.80 -15.27 8.04
N SER A 13 26.71 -14.87 8.95
CA SER A 13 27.64 -15.80 9.61
C SER A 13 26.97 -16.64 10.72
N PHE A 14 25.85 -16.20 11.30
CA PHE A 14 25.06 -16.97 12.25
C PHE A 14 24.18 -18.06 11.60
N THR A 15 24.00 -18.05 10.28
CA THR A 15 23.17 -19.03 9.58
C THR A 15 23.74 -20.45 9.54
N LYS A 16 25.01 -20.65 9.87
CA LYS A 16 25.64 -22.01 9.94
C LYS A 16 25.12 -22.88 11.09
N GLY A 17 24.40 -22.30 12.07
CA GLY A 17 23.79 -23.03 13.18
C GLY A 17 22.32 -23.44 12.96
N PHE A 18 21.63 -22.83 12.01
CA PHE A 18 20.24 -23.12 11.64
C PHE A 18 20.20 -23.72 10.24
N SER A 19 20.57 -25.00 10.10
CA SER A 19 20.42 -25.76 8.87
C SER A 19 18.92 -25.97 8.56
N GLN A 20 18.23 -24.89 8.13
CA GLN A 20 17.03 -25.01 7.36
C GLN A 20 17.47 -25.15 5.90
N ASN A 21 17.13 -26.27 5.25
CA ASN A 21 17.18 -26.40 3.80
C ASN A 21 16.05 -25.53 3.18
N ASN A 22 16.12 -24.20 3.37
CA ASN A 22 15.25 -23.28 2.66
C ASN A 22 15.88 -23.04 1.29
N PRO A 23 15.21 -23.44 0.21
CA PRO A 23 15.73 -23.23 -1.13
C PRO A 23 15.91 -21.74 -1.40
N ILE A 24 16.98 -21.39 -2.10
CA ILE A 24 17.19 -20.03 -2.58
C ILE A 24 16.51 -19.91 -3.95
N ASN A 25 15.54 -19.02 -4.03
CA ASN A 25 14.78 -18.74 -5.23
C ASN A 25 15.30 -17.47 -5.91
N TYR A 26 15.19 -17.42 -7.23
CA TYR A 26 15.59 -16.27 -8.05
C TYR A 26 14.43 -15.84 -8.95
N SER A 27 14.29 -14.55 -9.16
CA SER A 27 13.36 -14.00 -10.15
C SER A 27 14.00 -12.84 -10.89
N VAL A 28 13.91 -12.86 -12.21
CA VAL A 28 14.33 -11.76 -13.08
C VAL A 28 13.15 -11.34 -13.94
N ARG A 29 12.91 -10.04 -14.06
CA ARG A 29 11.90 -9.48 -14.97
C ARG A 29 12.56 -8.45 -15.86
N LEU A 30 12.30 -8.56 -17.17
CA LEU A 30 12.62 -7.55 -18.17
C LEU A 30 11.32 -6.89 -18.58
N ASN A 31 11.26 -5.58 -18.60
CA ASN A 31 10.07 -4.85 -18.97
C ASN A 31 10.43 -3.70 -19.91
N SER A 32 9.61 -3.52 -20.94
CA SER A 32 9.65 -2.35 -21.84
C SER A 32 8.27 -1.71 -21.84
N ALA A 33 8.19 -0.43 -21.54
CA ALA A 33 6.94 0.33 -21.45
C ALA A 33 7.05 1.60 -22.30
N VAL A 34 6.00 1.86 -23.10
CA VAL A 34 5.88 3.00 -23.98
C VAL A 34 4.50 3.63 -23.90
N SER A 35 4.43 4.93 -24.22
CA SER A 35 3.18 5.68 -24.27
C SER A 35 3.18 6.72 -25.39
N SER A 36 2.00 7.19 -25.76
CA SER A 36 1.81 8.27 -26.74
C SER A 36 2.21 9.65 -26.20
N GLU A 37 2.29 9.80 -24.89
CA GLU A 37 2.67 11.03 -24.19
C GLU A 37 4.03 10.87 -23.49
N SER A 38 4.52 11.94 -22.86
CA SER A 38 5.75 11.92 -22.07
C SER A 38 5.65 11.06 -20.80
N THR A 39 4.44 10.86 -20.30
CA THR A 39 4.13 10.06 -19.10
C THR A 39 3.38 8.79 -19.48
N LEU A 40 3.52 7.74 -18.68
CA LEU A 40 2.76 6.51 -18.85
C LEU A 40 1.29 6.71 -18.39
N PRO A 41 0.32 5.97 -18.97
CA PRO A 41 -1.04 5.91 -18.45
C PRO A 41 -1.12 5.49 -16.99
N PHE A 42 -2.11 6.01 -16.28
CA PHE A 42 -2.30 5.90 -14.84
C PHE A 42 -2.11 4.47 -14.29
N TRP A 43 -2.81 3.48 -14.84
CA TRP A 43 -2.73 2.10 -14.34
C TRP A 43 -1.43 1.36 -14.70
N MET A 44 -0.59 1.92 -15.55
CA MET A 44 0.75 1.35 -15.77
C MET A 44 1.72 1.68 -14.63
N THR A 45 1.47 2.75 -13.87
CA THR A 45 2.33 3.22 -12.76
C THR A 45 1.70 3.04 -11.38
N ALA A 46 0.37 3.20 -11.27
CA ALA A 46 -0.36 3.07 -10.02
C ALA A 46 -0.33 1.63 -9.46
N ASN A 47 -0.22 1.50 -8.13
CA ASN A 47 -0.17 0.22 -7.41
C ASN A 47 0.96 -0.73 -7.88
N LYS A 48 2.10 -0.17 -8.26
CA LYS A 48 3.31 -0.91 -8.66
C LYS A 48 4.45 -0.74 -7.64
N PHE A 49 4.13 -0.48 -6.37
CA PHE A 49 5.09 -0.29 -5.27
C PHE A 49 6.13 0.81 -5.55
N GLY A 50 5.74 1.87 -6.27
CA GLY A 50 6.66 2.94 -6.70
C GLY A 50 7.86 2.43 -7.51
N ALA A 51 7.73 1.28 -8.16
CA ALA A 51 8.81 0.61 -8.87
C ALA A 51 8.82 0.90 -10.38
N VAL A 52 7.80 1.55 -10.91
CA VAL A 52 7.65 1.88 -12.33
C VAL A 52 7.80 3.40 -12.50
N PRO A 53 8.79 3.87 -13.28
CA PRO A 53 8.93 5.29 -13.57
C PRO A 53 7.76 5.79 -14.43
N ASN A 54 7.40 7.07 -14.26
CA ASN A 54 6.28 7.68 -15.00
C ASN A 54 6.69 8.17 -16.39
N SER A 55 7.53 7.41 -17.11
CA SER A 55 7.96 7.74 -18.46
C SER A 55 8.26 6.47 -19.26
N ASN A 56 8.39 6.60 -20.57
CA ASN A 56 8.86 5.51 -21.42
C ASN A 56 10.19 4.96 -20.91
N HIS A 57 10.30 3.62 -20.75
CA HIS A 57 11.47 3.01 -20.16
C HIS A 57 11.67 1.55 -20.56
N ASN A 58 12.91 1.10 -20.42
CA ASN A 58 13.27 -0.30 -20.31
C ASN A 58 13.75 -0.56 -18.89
N SER A 59 13.31 -1.64 -18.25
CA SER A 59 13.71 -1.94 -16.87
C SER A 59 14.05 -3.41 -16.67
N VAL A 60 14.91 -3.63 -15.68
CA VAL A 60 15.31 -4.95 -15.20
C VAL A 60 15.00 -4.98 -13.69
N TYR A 61 14.24 -5.96 -13.27
CA TYR A 61 14.07 -6.32 -11.88
C TYR A 61 14.80 -7.62 -11.61
N ALA A 62 15.52 -7.71 -10.50
CA ALA A 62 16.14 -8.93 -10.04
C ALA A 62 15.85 -9.13 -8.55
N ALA A 63 15.58 -10.37 -8.15
CA ALA A 63 15.34 -10.75 -6.78
C ALA A 63 16.01 -12.08 -6.45
N LEU A 64 16.52 -12.15 -5.21
CA LEU A 64 16.95 -13.36 -4.53
C LEU A 64 16.12 -13.45 -3.24
N PHE A 65 15.49 -14.60 -3.01
CA PHE A 65 14.61 -14.76 -1.87
C PHE A 65 14.50 -16.21 -1.38
N SER A 66 14.06 -16.34 -0.15
CA SER A 66 13.62 -17.61 0.41
C SER A 66 12.31 -17.39 1.16
N ASP A 67 11.32 -18.21 0.87
CA ASP A 67 10.03 -18.16 1.53
C ASP A 67 10.06 -18.95 2.84
N PHE A 68 9.05 -18.74 3.69
CA PHE A 68 8.88 -19.55 4.87
C PHE A 68 8.68 -21.02 4.47
N ASN A 69 9.47 -21.91 5.06
CA ASN A 69 9.24 -23.34 4.91
C ASN A 69 7.94 -23.71 5.63
N ASN A 70 7.04 -24.43 4.93
CA ASN A 70 5.79 -24.96 5.46
C ASN A 70 6.00 -26.14 6.44
N SER A 71 7.23 -26.40 6.89
CA SER A 71 7.48 -27.38 7.94
C SER A 71 6.71 -26.97 9.20
N GLU A 72 6.19 -27.95 9.94
CA GLU A 72 5.48 -27.83 11.23
C GLU A 72 6.36 -27.24 12.37
N ARG A 73 7.52 -26.70 12.03
CA ARG A 73 8.44 -26.07 12.99
C ARG A 73 7.83 -24.77 13.51
N ASP A 74 7.85 -24.61 14.80
CA ASP A 74 7.42 -23.39 15.49
C ASP A 74 8.19 -22.15 15.03
N LEU A 75 9.44 -22.31 14.57
CA LEU A 75 10.33 -21.24 14.11
C LEU A 75 10.69 -21.42 12.63
N SER A 76 10.40 -20.42 11.83
CA SER A 76 10.76 -20.36 10.41
C SER A 76 11.27 -18.99 10.01
N PHE A 77 12.13 -18.95 8.97
CA PHE A 77 12.79 -17.75 8.49
C PHE A 77 12.53 -17.55 7.00
N SER A 78 12.35 -16.31 6.57
CA SER A 78 12.31 -15.90 5.17
C SER A 78 13.11 -14.62 4.96
N TYR A 79 13.58 -14.38 3.73
CA TYR A 79 14.28 -13.17 3.37
C TYR A 79 14.08 -12.84 1.89
N LYS A 80 14.32 -11.58 1.54
CA LYS A 80 14.34 -11.13 0.16
C LYS A 80 15.27 -9.94 -0.02
N ALA A 81 16.01 -9.95 -1.11
CA ALA A 81 16.73 -8.81 -1.64
C ALA A 81 16.29 -8.62 -3.10
N SER A 82 15.78 -7.45 -3.46
CA SER A 82 15.34 -7.18 -4.82
C SER A 82 15.64 -5.75 -5.24
N PHE A 83 15.99 -5.60 -6.54
CA PHE A 83 16.41 -4.36 -7.15
C PHE A 83 15.65 -4.11 -8.43
N THR A 84 15.42 -2.83 -8.74
CA THR A 84 14.99 -2.40 -10.08
C THR A 84 15.98 -1.38 -10.62
N GLY A 85 16.48 -1.63 -11.83
CA GLY A 85 17.17 -0.62 -12.64
C GLY A 85 16.35 -0.29 -13.87
N TYR A 86 16.32 0.96 -14.28
CA TYR A 86 15.66 1.37 -15.50
C TYR A 86 16.44 2.41 -16.31
N LEU A 87 16.28 2.30 -17.62
CA LEU A 87 16.75 3.25 -18.62
C LEU A 87 15.54 4.03 -19.13
N ALA A 88 15.49 5.31 -18.80
CA ALA A 88 14.41 6.23 -19.13
C ALA A 88 14.98 7.61 -19.48
N SER A 89 14.17 8.65 -19.50
CA SER A 89 14.65 10.04 -19.58
C SER A 89 15.65 10.37 -18.45
N LYS A 90 15.48 9.76 -17.28
CA LYS A 90 16.42 9.75 -16.17
C LYS A 90 16.59 8.31 -15.71
N ASN A 91 17.84 7.82 -15.76
CA ASN A 91 18.17 6.46 -15.30
C ASN A 91 18.20 6.41 -13.77
N ASP A 92 17.78 5.29 -13.20
CA ASP A 92 17.84 5.05 -11.76
C ASP A 92 18.05 3.56 -11.45
N LEU A 93 18.58 3.29 -10.27
CA LEU A 93 18.73 1.97 -9.68
C LEU A 93 18.38 2.04 -8.20
N PHE A 94 17.43 1.25 -7.75
CA PHE A 94 17.01 1.26 -6.36
C PHE A 94 16.63 -0.11 -5.83
N ILE A 95 16.61 -0.22 -4.51
CA ILE A 95 16.18 -1.41 -3.78
C ILE A 95 14.65 -1.37 -3.65
N ASN A 96 13.95 -2.41 -4.13
CA ASN A 96 12.50 -2.55 -3.93
C ASN A 96 12.18 -3.14 -2.57
N GLU A 97 12.85 -4.24 -2.22
CA GLU A 97 12.69 -4.94 -0.94
C GLU A 97 14.05 -5.41 -0.46
N LEU A 98 14.30 -5.22 0.82
CA LEU A 98 15.45 -5.78 1.51
C LEU A 98 15.04 -6.10 2.93
N TYR A 99 14.73 -7.36 3.23
CA TYR A 99 14.27 -7.76 4.54
C TYR A 99 14.71 -9.16 4.96
N GLY A 100 14.76 -9.35 6.28
CA GLY A 100 14.72 -10.64 6.95
C GLY A 100 13.42 -10.74 7.76
N SER A 101 12.83 -11.91 7.82
CA SER A 101 11.60 -12.15 8.56
C SER A 101 11.65 -13.45 9.33
N LEU A 102 11.24 -13.39 10.59
CA LEU A 102 11.19 -14.50 11.52
C LEU A 102 9.73 -14.75 11.91
N LYS A 103 9.28 -15.98 11.77
CA LYS A 103 7.96 -16.43 12.19
C LYS A 103 8.11 -17.41 13.34
N PHE A 104 7.38 -17.17 14.43
CA PHE A 104 7.34 -18.06 15.58
C PHE A 104 5.89 -18.20 16.07
N LYS A 105 5.37 -19.41 16.04
CA LYS A 105 3.99 -19.80 16.46
C LYS A 105 2.90 -18.88 15.91
N GLY A 106 2.49 -17.98 15.90
CA GLY A 106 1.47 -17.08 15.34
C GLY A 106 1.96 -15.64 15.23
N ALA A 107 3.21 -15.37 15.63
CA ALA A 107 3.84 -14.05 15.52
C ALA A 107 4.86 -14.03 14.39
N GLN A 108 5.04 -12.88 13.77
CA GLN A 108 6.04 -12.61 12.75
C GLN A 108 6.72 -11.29 13.03
N LEU A 109 8.05 -11.30 13.04
CA LEU A 109 8.88 -10.10 13.04
C LEU A 109 9.48 -9.93 11.64
N VAL A 110 9.38 -8.73 11.09
CA VAL A 110 10.05 -8.32 9.84
C VAL A 110 11.03 -7.20 10.17
N LEU A 111 12.24 -7.31 9.67
CA LEU A 111 13.28 -6.27 9.76
C LEU A 111 13.69 -5.87 8.34
N GLY A 112 13.61 -4.60 8.01
CA GLY A 112 13.91 -4.05 6.68
C GLY A 112 12.68 -3.58 5.92
N SER A 113 12.80 -3.49 4.60
CA SER A 113 11.75 -3.00 3.68
C SER A 113 11.06 -4.17 3.02
N LYS A 114 9.81 -4.41 3.38
CA LYS A 114 8.97 -5.48 2.81
C LYS A 114 7.66 -4.90 2.26
N ASN A 115 7.33 -5.20 1.01
CA ASN A 115 6.03 -4.88 0.43
C ASN A 115 4.91 -5.65 1.14
N ASP A 116 3.72 -5.04 1.20
CA ASP A 116 2.53 -5.72 1.64
C ASP A 116 2.07 -6.75 0.62
N ASP A 117 1.32 -7.74 1.08
CA ASP A 117 0.76 -8.78 0.23
C ASP A 117 -0.29 -8.15 -0.71
N ILE A 118 -0.35 -8.63 -1.95
CA ILE A 118 -1.36 -8.22 -2.92
C ILE A 118 -2.66 -8.96 -2.61
N LEU A 119 -3.70 -8.21 -2.28
CA LEU A 119 -5.03 -8.73 -2.01
C LEU A 119 -5.92 -8.67 -3.25
N TYR A 120 -7.08 -9.36 -3.19
CA TYR A 120 -8.11 -9.31 -4.23
C TYR A 120 -7.58 -9.58 -5.65
N GLU A 121 -6.62 -10.48 -5.79
CA GLU A 121 -5.96 -10.82 -7.06
C GLU A 121 -5.32 -9.62 -7.80
N GLY A 122 -5.02 -8.53 -7.06
CA GLY A 122 -4.51 -7.29 -7.62
C GLY A 122 -5.52 -6.51 -8.46
N LEU A 123 -6.80 -6.75 -8.24
CA LEU A 123 -7.90 -6.04 -8.90
C LEU A 123 -8.32 -4.77 -8.17
N SER A 124 -7.98 -4.63 -6.89
CA SER A 124 -8.37 -3.46 -6.09
C SER A 124 -7.59 -2.21 -6.48
N SER A 125 -8.27 -1.08 -6.49
CA SER A 125 -7.68 0.24 -6.73
C SER A 125 -6.75 0.69 -5.59
N SER A 126 -6.85 0.08 -4.41
CA SER A 126 -6.14 0.50 -3.20
C SER A 126 -5.73 -0.67 -2.29
N ASN A 127 -5.75 -1.91 -2.81
CA ASN A 127 -5.52 -3.13 -2.01
C ASN A 127 -6.53 -3.31 -0.86
N GLY A 128 -7.74 -2.71 -1.01
CA GLY A 128 -8.84 -2.77 -0.04
C GLY A 128 -8.71 -1.83 1.16
N ASP A 129 -7.76 -0.91 1.14
CA ASP A 129 -7.52 0.05 2.23
C ASP A 129 -7.30 1.47 1.65
N ILE A 130 -8.09 2.45 2.13
CA ILE A 130 -7.96 3.83 1.67
C ILE A 130 -6.64 4.47 2.12
N LEU A 131 -6.06 4.02 3.25
CA LEU A 131 -4.83 4.58 3.83
C LEU A 131 -3.56 3.97 3.27
N LYS A 132 -3.55 2.68 2.97
CA LYS A 132 -2.33 1.96 2.61
C LYS A 132 -2.59 1.03 1.44
N SER A 133 -2.18 1.48 0.27
CA SER A 133 -2.23 0.71 -0.97
C SER A 133 -0.85 0.12 -1.34
N ASN A 134 -0.78 -0.50 -2.51
CA ASN A 134 0.48 -0.95 -3.12
C ASN A 134 1.13 0.13 -4.02
N ASN A 135 0.77 1.42 -3.81
CA ASN A 135 1.23 2.50 -4.68
C ASN A 135 2.63 3.00 -4.31
N ALA A 136 2.94 3.18 -3.03
CA ALA A 136 4.24 3.63 -2.54
C ALA A 136 5.21 2.47 -2.30
N ARG A 137 6.52 2.77 -2.23
CA ARG A 137 7.59 1.82 -1.90
C ARG A 137 7.43 1.26 -0.49
N ALA A 138 8.05 0.10 -0.21
CA ALA A 138 8.14 -0.46 1.12
C ALA A 138 8.98 0.43 2.06
N PHE A 139 8.51 0.61 3.28
CA PHE A 139 9.21 1.40 4.30
C PHE A 139 10.30 0.56 4.99
N PRO A 140 11.53 1.10 5.17
CA PRO A 140 12.54 0.47 6.01
C PRO A 140 12.19 0.60 7.49
N GLY A 141 12.32 -0.49 8.26
CA GLY A 141 12.03 -0.48 9.68
C GLY A 141 11.82 -1.86 10.27
N PHE A 142 11.06 -1.92 11.35
CA PHE A 142 10.62 -3.21 11.89
C PHE A 142 9.08 -3.29 11.97
N ASN A 143 8.58 -4.51 11.87
CA ASN A 143 7.15 -4.79 11.95
C ASN A 143 6.94 -6.10 12.71
N LEU A 144 6.33 -6.00 13.87
CA LEU A 144 5.86 -7.14 14.67
C LEU A 144 4.37 -7.32 14.45
N LYS A 145 3.96 -8.46 13.92
CA LYS A 145 2.57 -8.72 13.59
C LYS A 145 2.16 -10.17 13.88
N THR A 146 0.87 -10.39 13.99
CA THR A 146 0.34 -11.76 13.93
C THR A 146 0.33 -12.26 12.50
N THR A 147 0.63 -13.54 12.28
CA THR A 147 0.65 -14.15 10.95
C THR A 147 -0.75 -14.29 10.34
N ASP A 148 -1.75 -14.50 11.20
CA ASP A 148 -3.17 -14.62 10.85
C ASP A 148 -4.03 -14.16 12.04
N TYR A 149 -5.33 -14.32 11.95
CA TYR A 149 -6.26 -14.10 13.04
C TYR A 149 -6.12 -15.17 14.13
N LEU A 150 -5.48 -14.82 15.24
CA LEU A 150 -5.25 -15.71 16.38
C LEU A 150 -6.52 -15.87 17.21
N LYS A 151 -6.76 -17.09 17.70
CA LYS A 151 -7.89 -17.36 18.59
C LYS A 151 -7.65 -16.71 19.96
N LEU A 152 -8.65 -16.02 20.49
CA LEU A 152 -8.61 -15.50 21.85
C LEU A 152 -9.04 -16.61 22.82
N PRO A 153 -8.24 -16.93 23.86
CA PRO A 153 -8.49 -18.08 24.74
C PRO A 153 -9.88 -18.04 25.44
N PHE A 154 -10.34 -16.83 25.81
CA PHE A 154 -11.60 -16.59 26.49
C PHE A 154 -12.85 -16.60 25.59
N ALA A 155 -12.65 -16.55 24.26
CA ALA A 155 -13.73 -16.29 23.29
C ALA A 155 -14.24 -17.56 22.56
N LYS A 156 -14.10 -18.76 23.11
CA LYS A 156 -14.70 -20.05 22.66
C LYS A 156 -14.67 -20.26 21.13
N LYS A 157 -13.63 -19.87 20.43
CA LYS A 157 -13.40 -20.03 18.96
C LYS A 157 -14.18 -19.07 18.04
N TRP A 158 -15.16 -18.31 18.52
CA TRP A 158 -15.93 -17.40 17.64
C TRP A 158 -15.22 -16.06 17.39
N LEU A 159 -14.33 -15.63 18.29
CA LEU A 159 -13.59 -14.37 18.15
C LEU A 159 -12.10 -14.63 17.98
N ARG A 160 -11.51 -13.93 17.01
CA ARG A 160 -10.07 -13.96 16.72
C ARG A 160 -9.54 -12.54 16.59
N VAL A 161 -8.24 -12.36 16.81
CA VAL A 161 -7.57 -11.06 16.75
C VAL A 161 -6.40 -11.11 15.77
N LYS A 162 -6.23 -10.04 15.01
CA LYS A 162 -5.04 -9.75 14.21
C LYS A 162 -4.49 -8.41 14.64
N ALA A 163 -3.21 -8.37 14.98
CA ALA A 163 -2.54 -7.17 15.47
C ALA A 163 -1.26 -6.91 14.66
N ASN A 164 -0.88 -5.63 14.59
CA ASN A 164 0.37 -5.15 14.01
C ASN A 164 0.91 -4.01 14.84
N TYR A 165 2.23 -3.95 14.95
CA TYR A 165 2.99 -2.90 15.59
C TYR A 165 4.28 -2.69 14.82
N ALA A 166 4.48 -1.50 14.26
CA ALA A 166 5.63 -1.23 13.42
C ALA A 166 6.18 0.18 13.62
N GLU A 167 7.47 0.31 13.41
CA GLU A 167 8.20 1.57 13.28
C GLU A 167 9.02 1.56 12.01
N TYR A 168 8.84 2.59 11.22
CA TYR A 168 9.52 2.80 9.96
C TYR A 168 10.21 4.15 9.91
N LEU A 169 11.16 4.30 9.01
CA LEU A 169 11.82 5.54 8.68
C LEU A 169 11.38 5.99 7.28
N LEU A 170 10.90 7.22 7.15
CA LEU A 170 10.65 7.85 5.86
C LEU A 170 11.96 8.48 5.37
N ASN A 171 12.69 7.75 4.53
CA ASN A 171 14.04 8.11 4.08
C ASN A 171 14.08 8.67 2.66
N ASP A 172 12.94 9.11 2.14
CA ASP A 172 12.88 9.91 0.92
C ASP A 172 13.26 11.38 1.20
N LYS A 173 13.57 12.15 0.15
CA LYS A 173 13.80 13.58 0.27
C LYS A 173 12.47 14.30 0.50
N ARG A 174 12.24 14.77 1.72
CA ARG A 174 10.96 15.30 2.20
C ARG A 174 11.12 16.56 3.06
N VAL A 175 10.01 17.29 3.31
CA VAL A 175 10.02 18.55 4.07
C VAL A 175 10.48 18.37 5.51
N VAL A 176 10.09 17.28 6.17
CA VAL A 176 10.59 16.90 7.50
C VAL A 176 11.53 15.71 7.31
N ASP A 177 12.83 15.98 7.24
CA ASP A 177 13.85 14.95 7.02
C ASP A 177 13.96 14.01 8.21
N GLY A 178 14.17 12.71 7.92
CA GLY A 178 14.28 11.69 8.96
C GLY A 178 13.01 11.46 9.79
N ALA A 179 11.84 11.82 9.27
CA ALA A 179 10.57 11.55 9.93
C ALA A 179 10.34 10.05 10.11
N HIS A 180 9.86 9.66 11.29
CA HIS A 180 9.44 8.29 11.61
C HIS A 180 7.98 8.08 11.23
N LEU A 181 7.62 6.81 10.97
CA LEU A 181 6.24 6.39 10.73
C LEU A 181 5.90 5.25 11.68
N HIS A 182 5.13 5.57 12.73
CA HIS A 182 4.53 4.58 13.61
C HIS A 182 3.29 3.97 12.98
N HIS A 183 3.10 2.64 13.09
CA HIS A 183 1.90 1.96 12.64
C HIS A 183 1.42 0.95 13.68
N LYS A 184 0.15 1.03 14.03
CA LYS A 184 -0.55 0.03 14.84
C LYS A 184 -1.87 -0.36 14.19
N ARG A 185 -2.19 -1.66 14.27
CA ARG A 185 -3.43 -2.27 13.77
C ARG A 185 -4.02 -3.17 14.82
N LEU A 186 -5.32 -3.11 14.96
CA LEU A 186 -6.06 -4.07 15.76
C LEU A 186 -7.37 -4.43 15.05
N HIS A 187 -7.47 -5.66 14.59
CA HIS A 187 -8.65 -6.21 13.92
C HIS A 187 -9.19 -7.40 14.66
N PHE A 188 -10.50 -7.45 14.81
CA PHE A 188 -11.24 -8.57 15.40
C PHE A 188 -12.05 -9.27 14.31
N LYS A 189 -11.91 -10.60 14.22
CA LYS A 189 -12.70 -11.44 13.33
C LYS A 189 -13.69 -12.24 14.13
N SER A 190 -14.98 -11.96 13.93
CA SER A 190 -16.12 -12.68 14.52
C SER A 190 -16.60 -13.75 13.54
N ILE A 191 -16.60 -15.00 13.96
CA ILE A 191 -17.14 -16.13 13.19
C ILE A 191 -18.65 -16.22 13.49
N LEU A 192 -19.46 -15.78 12.54
CA LEU A 192 -20.92 -15.74 12.70
C LEU A 192 -21.54 -17.12 12.49
N ASN A 193 -21.06 -17.86 11.49
CA ASN A 193 -21.40 -19.24 11.23
C ASN A 193 -20.32 -19.93 10.39
N LYS A 194 -20.58 -21.16 9.89
CA LYS A 194 -19.60 -21.94 9.10
C LYS A 194 -19.18 -21.27 7.80
N LYS A 195 -20.01 -20.39 7.24
CA LYS A 195 -19.78 -19.74 5.93
C LYS A 195 -19.54 -18.24 6.04
N LEU A 196 -19.96 -17.59 7.12
CA LEU A 196 -19.93 -16.12 7.26
C LEU A 196 -19.08 -15.70 8.45
N SER A 197 -18.19 -14.74 8.22
CA SER A 197 -17.43 -14.04 9.25
C SER A 197 -17.41 -12.54 9.00
N MET A 198 -17.28 -11.78 10.08
CA MET A 198 -17.20 -10.33 10.09
C MET A 198 -15.84 -9.91 10.66
N VAL A 199 -15.21 -8.93 10.04
CA VAL A 199 -14.01 -8.27 10.58
C VAL A 199 -14.37 -6.82 10.89
N THR A 200 -13.95 -6.36 12.06
CA THR A 200 -14.01 -4.97 12.48
C THR A 200 -12.67 -4.59 13.06
N GLY A 201 -12.25 -3.35 12.85
CA GLY A 201 -10.97 -2.93 13.41
C GLY A 201 -10.55 -1.53 12.98
N MET A 202 -9.32 -1.23 13.32
CA MET A 202 -8.72 0.08 13.07
C MET A 202 -7.26 -0.08 12.68
N ASP A 203 -6.85 0.67 11.69
CA ASP A 203 -5.47 0.99 11.36
C ASP A 203 -5.16 2.42 11.78
N HIS A 204 -3.99 2.66 12.36
CA HIS A 204 -3.59 3.97 12.83
C HIS A 204 -2.10 4.19 12.56
N TYR A 205 -1.79 5.29 11.90
CA TYR A 205 -0.44 5.70 11.55
C TYR A 205 -0.15 7.08 12.12
N VAL A 206 1.10 7.33 12.50
CA VAL A 206 1.58 8.64 12.94
C VAL A 206 2.94 8.92 12.32
N GLN A 207 3.06 10.04 11.61
CA GLN A 207 4.36 10.60 11.24
C GLN A 207 4.83 11.48 12.40
N TRP A 208 6.05 11.24 12.89
CA TRP A 208 6.56 11.93 14.07
C TRP A 208 8.08 12.10 14.04
N GLY A 209 8.62 13.00 14.88
CA GLY A 209 10.05 13.28 14.92
C GLY A 209 10.59 13.86 13.60
N GLY A 210 11.89 13.79 13.42
CA GLY A 210 12.58 14.36 12.26
C GLY A 210 12.98 15.81 12.45
N THR A 211 13.46 16.45 11.37
CA THR A 211 13.97 17.83 11.36
C THR A 211 13.38 18.58 10.18
N SER A 212 12.88 19.78 10.44
CA SER A 212 12.39 20.73 9.42
C SER A 212 13.32 21.94 9.35
N GLU A 213 13.52 22.47 8.15
CA GLU A 213 14.24 23.74 7.97
C GLU A 213 13.50 24.93 8.63
N GLU A 214 12.18 24.88 8.66
CA GLU A 214 11.32 25.95 9.19
C GLU A 214 11.16 25.85 10.72
N TYR A 215 10.96 24.63 11.26
CA TYR A 215 10.59 24.43 12.67
C TYR A 215 11.72 23.80 13.52
N GLY A 216 12.85 23.45 12.92
CA GLY A 216 13.96 22.78 13.62
C GLY A 216 13.67 21.31 13.93
N ASN A 217 14.20 20.81 15.05
CA ASN A 217 14.06 19.42 15.46
C ASN A 217 12.72 19.17 16.17
N PHE A 218 11.99 18.18 15.72
CA PHE A 218 10.76 17.74 16.39
C PHE A 218 11.04 16.81 17.57
N PRO A 219 10.10 16.75 18.56
CA PRO A 219 10.22 15.84 19.69
C PRO A 219 10.42 14.39 19.25
N SER A 220 11.53 13.78 19.71
CA SER A 220 11.93 12.42 19.33
C SER A 220 12.50 11.61 20.47
N THR A 221 12.26 12.03 21.73
CA THR A 221 12.68 11.28 22.92
C THR A 221 11.83 10.03 23.12
N PHE A 222 12.29 9.07 23.93
CA PHE A 222 11.50 7.90 24.29
C PHE A 222 10.16 8.28 24.96
N LYS A 223 10.11 9.38 25.72
CA LYS A 223 8.87 9.91 26.32
C LYS A 223 7.89 10.39 25.24
N ASP A 224 8.39 11.05 24.19
CA ASP A 224 7.57 11.51 23.07
C ASP A 224 7.07 10.31 22.26
N TYR A 225 7.90 9.29 22.07
CA TYR A 225 7.47 8.05 21.47
C TYR A 225 6.31 7.38 22.21
N LEU A 226 6.34 7.34 23.54
CA LEU A 226 5.20 6.82 24.34
C LEU A 226 3.93 7.65 24.14
N ARG A 227 4.05 8.98 23.96
CA ARG A 227 2.90 9.85 23.62
C ARG A 227 2.32 9.51 22.24
N VAL A 228 3.17 9.34 21.23
CA VAL A 228 2.77 8.90 19.88
C VAL A 228 2.04 7.56 19.96
N LEU A 229 2.58 6.61 20.73
CA LEU A 229 2.02 5.27 20.88
C LEU A 229 0.58 5.28 21.40
N ILE A 230 0.26 6.14 22.36
CA ILE A 230 -1.06 6.22 23.01
C ILE A 230 -1.94 7.35 22.45
N GLY A 231 -1.43 8.15 21.52
CA GLY A 231 -2.16 9.29 20.92
C GLY A 231 -2.34 10.47 21.88
N TYR A 232 -1.34 10.72 22.74
CA TYR A 232 -1.33 11.88 23.64
C TYR A 232 -0.70 13.11 22.99
N SER A 233 -1.05 14.28 23.53
CA SER A 233 -0.49 15.56 23.12
C SER A 233 1.02 15.65 23.39
N GLY A 234 1.70 16.50 22.64
CA GLY A 234 3.11 16.82 22.81
C GLY A 234 3.44 17.44 24.16
N GLY A 235 4.72 17.44 24.53
CA GLY A 235 5.23 18.15 25.68
C GLY A 235 5.55 19.62 25.35
N GLU A 236 6.14 20.35 26.32
CA GLU A 236 6.52 21.77 26.18
C GLU A 236 7.47 22.07 25.01
N SER A 237 8.22 21.07 24.55
CA SER A 237 9.10 21.16 23.36
C SER A 237 8.41 20.92 22.03
N ALA A 238 7.13 20.56 22.03
CA ALA A 238 6.35 20.36 20.81
C ALA A 238 5.75 21.68 20.30
N LEU A 239 5.35 21.72 19.03
CA LEU A 239 4.60 22.86 18.48
C LEU A 239 3.29 23.06 19.24
N GLU A 240 2.77 24.29 19.30
CA GLU A 240 1.51 24.60 20.01
C GLU A 240 0.35 23.72 19.52
N THR A 241 0.27 23.44 18.23
CA THR A 241 -0.72 22.55 17.65
C THR A 241 -0.63 21.13 18.20
N ASP A 242 0.58 20.62 18.40
CA ASP A 242 0.84 19.28 18.91
C ASP A 242 0.68 19.21 20.45
N GLN A 243 0.77 20.34 21.14
CA GLN A 243 0.48 20.42 22.58
C GLN A 243 -1.02 20.35 22.87
N ILE A 244 -1.85 20.81 21.93
CA ILE A 244 -3.32 20.80 22.02
C ILE A 244 -3.89 19.48 21.44
N ASN A 245 -3.29 18.98 20.35
CA ASN A 245 -3.69 17.76 19.64
C ASN A 245 -2.73 16.60 19.97
N ALA A 246 -2.94 15.43 19.33
CA ALA A 246 -1.99 14.34 19.39
C ALA A 246 -0.66 14.75 18.74
N LEU A 247 0.46 14.31 19.32
CA LEU A 247 1.81 14.58 18.81
C LEU A 247 2.00 13.96 17.42
N GLY A 248 2.42 14.78 16.45
CA GLY A 248 2.71 14.39 15.07
C GLY A 248 1.49 14.36 14.14
N ASN A 249 1.71 13.96 12.89
CA ASN A 249 0.66 13.86 11.88
C ASN A 249 0.00 12.49 11.94
N THR A 250 -1.26 12.45 12.37
CA THR A 250 -2.05 11.23 12.57
C THR A 250 -2.98 10.98 11.38
N VAL A 251 -2.97 9.74 10.84
CA VAL A 251 -3.97 9.25 9.91
C VAL A 251 -4.44 7.86 10.33
N GLY A 252 -5.71 7.57 10.20
CA GLY A 252 -6.27 6.28 10.56
C GLY A 252 -7.46 5.88 9.69
N ALA A 253 -7.86 4.62 9.75
CA ALA A 253 -9.11 4.15 9.17
C ALA A 253 -9.78 3.10 10.05
N TYR A 254 -11.10 3.17 10.09
CA TYR A 254 -11.93 2.07 10.55
C TYR A 254 -12.17 1.09 9.42
N LEU A 255 -12.08 -0.21 9.74
CA LEU A 255 -12.39 -1.30 8.83
C LEU A 255 -13.66 -2.03 9.28
N PHE A 256 -14.57 -2.23 8.34
CA PHE A 256 -15.63 -3.22 8.45
C PHE A 256 -15.59 -4.13 7.23
N GLN A 257 -15.69 -5.46 7.45
CA GLN A 257 -15.60 -6.42 6.38
C GLN A 257 -16.50 -7.63 6.66
N LEU A 258 -17.26 -8.06 5.66
CA LEU A 258 -18.01 -9.31 5.67
C LEU A 258 -17.38 -10.28 4.68
N ASN A 259 -17.11 -11.51 5.16
CA ASN A 259 -16.51 -12.57 4.35
C ASN A 259 -17.44 -13.78 4.31
N TYR A 260 -17.79 -14.19 3.11
CA TYR A 260 -18.54 -15.40 2.87
C TYR A 260 -17.68 -16.43 2.17
N THR A 261 -17.71 -17.67 2.66
CA THR A 261 -17.00 -18.83 2.07
C THR A 261 -18.02 -19.89 1.75
N GLY A 262 -18.39 -20.02 0.48
CA GLY A 262 -19.34 -21.01 0.00
C GLY A 262 -18.66 -22.09 -0.85
N GLU A 263 -19.45 -23.04 -1.33
CA GLU A 263 -18.96 -24.11 -2.19
C GLU A 263 -18.65 -23.63 -3.61
N LYS A 264 -19.53 -22.78 -4.16
CA LYS A 264 -19.44 -22.27 -5.54
C LYS A 264 -18.81 -20.90 -5.65
N THR A 265 -18.84 -20.09 -4.60
CA THR A 265 -18.32 -18.73 -4.58
C THR A 265 -17.78 -18.37 -3.21
N ASN A 266 -16.74 -17.56 -3.18
CA ASN A 266 -16.39 -16.74 -2.01
C ASN A 266 -16.70 -15.29 -2.36
N TRP A 267 -17.09 -14.49 -1.39
CA TRP A 267 -17.16 -13.05 -1.57
C TRP A 267 -16.73 -12.29 -0.31
N ASN A 268 -16.31 -11.07 -0.53
CA ASN A 268 -15.86 -10.16 0.47
C ASN A 268 -16.48 -8.78 0.21
N ALA A 269 -17.21 -8.24 1.16
CA ALA A 269 -17.69 -6.87 1.16
C ALA A 269 -16.92 -6.10 2.22
N TYR A 270 -16.39 -4.92 1.91
CA TYR A 270 -15.58 -4.14 2.84
C TYR A 270 -15.86 -2.64 2.75
N TRP A 271 -15.57 -2.00 3.86
CA TRP A 271 -15.66 -0.56 4.06
C TRP A 271 -14.41 -0.11 4.83
N SER A 272 -13.69 0.88 4.30
CA SER A 272 -12.53 1.50 4.93
C SER A 272 -12.78 3.00 5.01
N HIS A 273 -12.98 3.52 6.24
CA HIS A 273 -13.36 4.90 6.52
C HIS A 273 -12.17 5.65 7.10
N PRO A 274 -11.66 6.70 6.42
CA PRO A 274 -10.49 7.44 6.88
C PRO A 274 -10.86 8.42 7.99
N PHE A 275 -9.89 8.68 8.88
CA PHE A 275 -9.93 9.78 9.84
C PHE A 275 -8.53 10.34 10.06
N GLU A 276 -8.42 11.62 10.36
CA GLU A 276 -7.15 12.30 10.65
C GLU A 276 -7.18 12.98 12.02
N ASP A 277 -8.36 13.41 12.45
CA ASP A 277 -8.57 14.11 13.71
C ASP A 277 -9.75 13.53 14.51
N ARG A 278 -10.22 14.33 15.50
CA ARG A 278 -11.37 13.96 16.34
C ARG A 278 -12.65 13.88 15.53
N SER A 279 -12.86 14.81 14.59
CA SER A 279 -14.10 14.87 13.80
C SER A 279 -14.27 13.60 12.95
N GLY A 280 -13.20 13.16 12.29
CA GLY A 280 -13.17 11.91 11.54
C GLY A 280 -13.36 10.67 12.42
N ARG A 281 -12.75 10.65 13.64
CA ARG A 281 -12.96 9.56 14.60
C ARG A 281 -14.41 9.47 15.10
N GLU A 282 -15.12 10.58 15.15
CA GLU A 282 -16.55 10.67 15.50
C GLU A 282 -17.46 10.45 14.28
N LEU A 283 -16.89 10.07 13.11
CA LEU A 283 -17.57 9.81 11.85
C LEU A 283 -18.29 11.07 11.27
N SER A 284 -17.84 12.27 11.62
CA SER A 284 -18.42 13.52 11.08
C SER A 284 -18.17 13.68 9.57
N ASN A 285 -17.19 12.98 9.03
CA ASN A 285 -16.89 12.92 7.58
C ASN A 285 -17.65 11.79 6.85
N TYR A 286 -18.59 11.08 7.51
CA TYR A 286 -19.43 10.11 6.80
C TYR A 286 -20.24 10.82 5.70
N PRO A 287 -20.30 10.30 4.46
CA PRO A 287 -20.00 8.92 4.04
C PRO A 287 -18.62 8.71 3.39
N ASP A 288 -17.62 9.56 3.68
CA ASP A 288 -16.30 9.42 3.07
C ASP A 288 -15.70 8.06 3.43
N ALA A 289 -15.40 7.25 2.42
CA ALA A 289 -14.83 5.91 2.58
C ALA A 289 -14.48 5.28 1.23
N LEU A 290 -13.78 4.18 1.29
CA LEU A 290 -13.70 3.15 0.27
C LEU A 290 -14.71 2.05 0.58
N TYR A 291 -15.59 1.76 -0.36
CA TYR A 291 -16.55 0.66 -0.35
C TYR A 291 -16.12 -0.35 -1.41
N GLY A 292 -16.01 -1.62 -1.08
CA GLY A 292 -15.59 -2.63 -2.04
C GLY A 292 -16.39 -3.94 -1.94
N PHE A 293 -16.50 -4.61 -3.07
CA PHE A 293 -17.11 -5.93 -3.18
C PHE A 293 -16.28 -6.80 -4.14
N PHE A 294 -15.75 -7.89 -3.62
CA PHE A 294 -14.94 -8.85 -4.35
C PHE A 294 -15.62 -10.22 -4.39
N ILE A 295 -15.60 -10.87 -5.54
CA ILE A 295 -16.13 -12.22 -5.74
C ILE A 295 -15.06 -13.10 -6.38
N ASP A 296 -14.80 -14.25 -5.77
CA ASP A 296 -14.13 -15.41 -6.35
C ASP A 296 -15.22 -16.42 -6.74
N LEU A 297 -15.37 -16.69 -8.03
CA LEU A 297 -16.38 -17.58 -8.58
C LEU A 297 -16.03 -19.06 -8.43
N LYS A 298 -14.83 -19.41 -7.94
CA LYS A 298 -14.34 -20.80 -7.80
C LYS A 298 -14.48 -21.64 -9.06
N LYS A 299 -14.33 -20.99 -10.21
CA LYS A 299 -14.40 -21.61 -11.52
C LYS A 299 -13.04 -21.46 -12.20
N PRO A 300 -12.09 -22.37 -11.92
CA PRO A 300 -10.78 -22.32 -12.56
C PRO A 300 -10.94 -22.39 -14.08
N GLU A 301 -10.07 -21.66 -14.80
CA GLU A 301 -9.99 -21.64 -16.26
C GLU A 301 -11.21 -21.05 -17.00
N ASN A 302 -12.18 -20.48 -16.28
CA ASN A 302 -13.31 -19.81 -16.93
C ASN A 302 -12.94 -18.40 -17.42
N PHE A 303 -13.72 -17.90 -18.38
CA PHE A 303 -13.56 -16.54 -18.90
C PHE A 303 -13.58 -15.49 -17.78
N ILE A 304 -14.44 -15.60 -16.78
CA ILE A 304 -14.41 -14.79 -15.56
C ILE A 304 -14.24 -15.71 -14.36
N THR A 305 -13.20 -15.48 -13.57
CA THR A 305 -12.91 -16.18 -12.32
C THR A 305 -13.09 -15.27 -11.11
N HIS A 306 -12.72 -13.98 -11.24
CA HIS A 306 -12.81 -13.00 -10.16
C HIS A 306 -13.37 -11.69 -10.69
N VAL A 307 -14.16 -11.03 -9.85
CA VAL A 307 -14.74 -9.71 -10.12
C VAL A 307 -14.55 -8.84 -8.87
N LEU A 308 -14.18 -7.61 -9.09
CA LEU A 308 -14.12 -6.60 -8.03
C LEU A 308 -14.86 -5.34 -8.49
N ALA A 309 -15.63 -4.74 -7.58
CA ALA A 309 -16.22 -3.41 -7.73
C ALA A 309 -15.88 -2.57 -6.50
N GLU A 310 -15.39 -1.37 -6.70
CA GLU A 310 -15.12 -0.40 -5.63
C GLU A 310 -15.76 0.95 -5.94
N PHE A 311 -16.16 1.62 -4.88
CA PHE A 311 -16.59 3.01 -4.87
C PHE A 311 -15.82 3.76 -3.80
N THR A 312 -15.12 4.83 -4.17
CA THR A 312 -14.43 5.72 -3.22
C THR A 312 -15.12 7.08 -3.23
N TYR A 313 -15.43 7.58 -2.04
CA TYR A 313 -16.01 8.89 -1.83
C TYR A 313 -15.20 9.67 -0.80
N THR A 314 -14.78 10.90 -1.14
CA THR A 314 -13.96 11.77 -0.28
C THR A 314 -14.45 13.22 -0.28
N LYS A 315 -15.72 13.47 -0.58
CA LYS A 315 -16.22 14.83 -0.84
C LYS A 315 -16.79 15.51 0.39
N HIS A 316 -17.13 14.78 1.45
CA HIS A 316 -17.75 15.36 2.64
C HIS A 316 -16.72 16.09 3.52
N MET A 317 -15.60 15.47 3.85
CA MET A 317 -14.45 16.06 4.57
C MET A 317 -14.88 16.82 5.84
N SER A 318 -15.74 16.23 6.66
CA SER A 318 -16.37 16.84 7.86
C SER A 318 -17.17 18.12 7.59
N GLY A 319 -17.57 18.35 6.34
CA GLY A 319 -18.38 19.51 5.92
C GLY A 319 -17.55 20.72 5.50
N SER A 320 -18.26 21.77 5.03
CA SER A 320 -17.65 22.99 4.50
C SER A 320 -17.49 24.11 5.53
N THR A 321 -18.02 23.95 6.73
CA THR A 321 -18.12 25.00 7.75
C THR A 321 -17.61 24.53 9.10
N GLY A 322 -17.10 25.47 9.90
CA GLY A 322 -16.61 25.22 11.26
C GLY A 322 -15.10 24.99 11.35
N ILE A 323 -14.59 24.99 12.57
CA ILE A 323 -13.15 24.86 12.88
C ILE A 323 -12.65 23.42 12.55
N SER A 324 -13.52 22.43 12.68
CA SER A 324 -13.25 21.01 12.42
C SER A 324 -13.78 20.50 11.08
N GLY A 325 -14.34 21.38 10.24
CA GLY A 325 -14.69 21.06 8.86
C GLY A 325 -13.51 21.23 7.91
N ARG A 326 -13.65 20.75 6.66
CA ARG A 326 -12.64 20.88 5.60
C ARG A 326 -11.38 20.07 5.86
N ASP A 327 -11.51 18.83 6.31
CA ASP A 327 -10.38 17.92 6.42
C ASP A 327 -9.67 17.78 5.07
N GLY A 328 -8.42 18.21 5.02
CA GLY A 328 -7.61 18.10 3.80
C GLY A 328 -6.93 16.74 3.71
N TYR A 329 -7.68 15.65 3.43
CA TYR A 329 -7.15 14.30 3.47
C TYR A 329 -5.71 14.17 2.98
N PHE A 330 -4.88 13.56 3.86
CA PHE A 330 -3.50 13.19 3.58
C PHE A 330 -2.54 14.36 3.46
N ASN A 331 -2.96 15.56 3.84
CA ASN A 331 -2.12 16.74 3.97
C ASN A 331 -1.96 17.15 5.43
N ASN A 332 -0.81 17.77 5.75
CA ASN A 332 -0.54 18.32 7.07
C ASN A 332 0.31 19.58 6.92
N GLY A 333 0.01 20.63 7.69
CA GLY A 333 0.70 21.91 7.59
C GLY A 333 2.17 21.86 8.02
N VAL A 334 2.54 20.92 8.89
CA VAL A 334 3.91 20.74 9.42
C VAL A 334 4.64 19.64 8.62
N TYR A 335 4.09 18.43 8.60
CA TYR A 335 4.60 17.33 7.77
C TYR A 335 4.12 17.52 6.34
N ASN A 336 4.53 18.61 5.70
CA ASN A 336 3.98 19.10 4.42
C ASN A 336 4.28 18.24 3.19
N SER A 337 5.09 17.19 3.34
CA SER A 337 5.14 16.11 2.35
C SER A 337 3.91 15.19 2.39
N GLY A 338 3.03 15.37 3.39
CA GLY A 338 1.77 14.68 3.51
C GLY A 338 1.90 13.15 3.61
N TRP A 339 0.83 12.46 3.24
CA TRP A 339 0.76 10.99 3.23
C TRP A 339 1.33 10.41 1.94
N THR A 340 2.63 10.72 1.69
CA THR A 340 3.37 10.34 0.48
C THR A 340 4.72 9.74 0.82
N TYR A 341 5.30 8.97 -0.11
CA TYR A 341 6.63 8.41 0.01
C TYR A 341 7.25 8.19 -1.36
N PHE A 342 8.45 8.75 -1.60
CA PHE A 342 9.11 8.82 -2.90
C PHE A 342 8.21 9.37 -4.02
N GLY A 343 7.42 10.41 -3.73
CA GLY A 343 6.51 11.04 -4.69
C GLY A 343 5.21 10.27 -4.98
N HIS A 344 4.98 9.14 -4.32
CA HIS A 344 3.76 8.35 -4.44
C HIS A 344 2.88 8.49 -3.22
N THR A 345 1.57 8.63 -3.41
CA THR A 345 0.60 8.53 -2.32
C THR A 345 0.70 7.16 -1.65
N ILE A 346 0.75 7.13 -0.32
CA ILE A 346 0.79 5.89 0.47
C ILE A 346 -0.58 5.19 0.42
N GLY A 347 -1.66 5.97 0.43
CA GLY A 347 -3.04 5.50 0.30
C GLY A 347 -3.45 5.20 -1.13
N THR A 348 -4.75 5.31 -1.41
CA THR A 348 -5.27 5.09 -2.76
C THR A 348 -4.63 6.04 -3.77
N PRO A 349 -4.20 5.56 -4.95
CA PRO A 349 -3.51 6.38 -5.96
C PRO A 349 -4.43 7.43 -6.62
N PHE A 350 -5.73 7.42 -6.32
CA PHE A 350 -6.66 8.46 -6.81
C PHE A 350 -6.41 9.83 -6.19
N PHE A 351 -5.72 9.91 -5.05
CA PHE A 351 -5.15 11.16 -4.56
C PHE A 351 -3.88 11.50 -5.35
N SER A 352 -3.94 12.52 -6.20
CA SER A 352 -2.77 12.99 -6.93
C SER A 352 -1.83 13.76 -6.02
N THR A 353 -0.54 13.54 -6.18
CA THR A 353 0.50 14.29 -5.45
C THR A 353 0.86 15.57 -6.18
N ASN A 354 1.30 16.59 -5.44
CA ASN A 354 1.95 17.75 -6.03
C ASN A 354 3.29 17.35 -6.67
N GLU A 355 3.70 18.07 -7.70
CA GLU A 355 5.03 17.92 -8.29
C GLU A 355 6.12 18.22 -7.23
N PRO A 356 7.18 17.43 -7.19
CA PRO A 356 8.30 17.71 -6.29
C PRO A 356 8.96 19.06 -6.61
N ILE A 357 9.31 19.82 -5.59
CA ILE A 357 10.09 21.05 -5.73
C ILE A 357 11.53 20.73 -5.32
N GLU A 358 12.50 20.96 -6.21
CA GLU A 358 13.93 20.64 -6.01
C GLU A 358 14.17 19.17 -5.59
N GLY A 359 13.28 18.30 -6.04
CA GLY A 359 13.28 16.87 -5.70
C GLY A 359 12.72 16.54 -4.32
N ILE A 360 12.22 17.52 -3.55
CA ILE A 360 11.55 17.33 -2.26
C ILE A 360 10.12 16.88 -2.53
N THR A 361 9.75 15.72 -1.98
CA THR A 361 8.40 15.19 -2.02
C THR A 361 7.41 16.18 -1.39
N ARG A 362 6.31 16.45 -2.09
CA ARG A 362 5.20 17.30 -1.64
C ARG A 362 3.95 16.47 -1.39
N GLY A 363 3.03 17.01 -0.58
CA GLY A 363 1.79 16.36 -0.22
C GLY A 363 0.80 16.18 -1.39
N ILE A 364 -0.43 15.85 -1.06
CA ILE A 364 -1.51 15.71 -2.03
C ILE A 364 -1.89 17.08 -2.58
N ASP A 365 -2.14 17.16 -3.88
CA ASP A 365 -2.74 18.36 -4.48
C ASP A 365 -4.18 18.53 -3.97
N PRO A 366 -4.49 19.63 -3.26
CA PRO A 366 -5.82 19.86 -2.70
C PRO A 366 -6.94 19.82 -3.76
N ASN A 367 -6.64 20.16 -5.00
CA ASN A 367 -7.61 20.11 -6.10
C ASN A 367 -8.05 18.67 -6.43
N TYR A 368 -7.26 17.66 -6.07
CA TYR A 368 -7.51 16.24 -6.33
C TYR A 368 -7.77 15.44 -5.06
N SER A 369 -8.09 16.09 -3.93
CA SER A 369 -8.39 15.43 -2.65
C SER A 369 -9.88 15.12 -2.44
N ARG A 370 -10.79 15.88 -3.07
CA ARG A 370 -12.26 15.69 -3.01
C ARG A 370 -12.75 15.07 -4.32
N PHE A 371 -13.10 13.79 -4.28
CA PHE A 371 -13.53 13.07 -5.48
C PHE A 371 -14.56 11.98 -5.19
N THR A 372 -15.19 11.51 -6.26
CA THR A 372 -15.86 10.21 -6.32
C THR A 372 -15.16 9.36 -7.35
N ALA A 373 -14.91 8.09 -7.02
CA ALA A 373 -14.30 7.17 -7.95
C ALA A 373 -15.07 5.84 -8.00
N TYR A 374 -15.30 5.34 -9.20
CA TYR A 374 -15.82 4.01 -9.47
C TYR A 374 -14.71 3.16 -10.08
N HIS A 375 -14.54 1.96 -9.58
CA HIS A 375 -13.51 1.06 -10.08
C HIS A 375 -14.07 -0.35 -10.27
N LEU A 376 -13.71 -0.98 -11.39
CA LEU A 376 -14.08 -2.34 -11.76
C LEU A 376 -12.83 -3.12 -12.16
N GLY A 377 -12.66 -4.30 -11.59
CA GLY A 377 -11.59 -5.23 -11.92
C GLY A 377 -12.13 -6.60 -12.31
N PHE A 378 -11.56 -7.20 -13.35
CA PHE A 378 -11.89 -8.55 -13.78
C PHE A 378 -10.63 -9.37 -14.00
N LYS A 379 -10.68 -10.65 -13.65
CA LYS A 379 -9.65 -11.63 -13.93
C LYS A 379 -10.27 -12.91 -14.43
N GLY A 380 -9.61 -13.58 -15.37
CA GLY A 380 -10.07 -14.84 -15.91
C GLY A 380 -9.11 -15.41 -16.95
N TYR A 381 -9.64 -16.31 -17.76
CA TYR A 381 -8.89 -17.03 -18.77
C TYR A 381 -9.50 -16.80 -20.15
N LEU A 382 -8.65 -16.46 -21.12
CA LEU A 382 -9.01 -16.45 -22.55
C LEU A 382 -8.87 -17.86 -23.13
N SER A 383 -7.94 -18.66 -22.59
CA SER A 383 -7.73 -20.07 -22.87
C SER A 383 -6.97 -20.71 -21.70
N GLU A 384 -6.76 -22.02 -21.70
CA GLU A 384 -5.98 -22.74 -20.68
C GLU A 384 -4.56 -22.13 -20.44
N ALA A 385 -3.94 -21.55 -21.47
CA ALA A 385 -2.61 -20.97 -21.42
C ALA A 385 -2.58 -19.44 -21.28
N LEU A 386 -3.71 -18.77 -21.47
CA LEU A 386 -3.80 -17.31 -21.51
C LEU A 386 -4.74 -16.80 -20.43
N GLN A 387 -4.19 -16.10 -19.46
CA GLN A 387 -4.96 -15.38 -18.44
C GLN A 387 -5.03 -13.89 -18.80
N TYR A 388 -6.04 -13.23 -18.29
CA TYR A 388 -6.15 -11.77 -18.39
C TYR A 388 -6.53 -11.14 -17.05
N LYS A 389 -6.18 -9.88 -16.92
CA LYS A 389 -6.62 -8.99 -15.84
C LYS A 389 -6.95 -7.63 -16.43
N THR A 390 -8.03 -7.01 -15.92
CA THR A 390 -8.44 -5.67 -16.34
C THR A 390 -8.75 -4.80 -15.14
N ASN A 391 -8.41 -3.52 -15.25
CA ASN A 391 -8.75 -2.47 -14.30
C ASN A 391 -9.38 -1.31 -15.08
N PHE A 392 -10.55 -0.84 -14.64
CA PHE A 392 -11.25 0.31 -15.21
C PHE A 392 -11.64 1.24 -14.08
N SER A 393 -11.32 2.51 -14.20
CA SER A 393 -11.70 3.53 -13.20
C SER A 393 -12.27 4.77 -13.86
N TYR A 394 -13.32 5.29 -13.26
CA TYR A 394 -13.83 6.61 -13.56
C TYR A 394 -13.81 7.45 -12.29
N ILE A 395 -13.18 8.63 -12.36
CA ILE A 395 -12.98 9.51 -11.22
C ILE A 395 -13.53 10.90 -11.61
N HIS A 396 -14.30 11.48 -10.69
CA HIS A 396 -14.78 12.86 -10.80
C HIS A 396 -14.23 13.67 -9.63
N TYR A 397 -13.33 14.61 -9.90
CA TYR A 397 -12.71 15.52 -8.96
C TYR A 397 -13.52 16.79 -8.80
N GLY A 398 -13.82 17.17 -7.55
CA GLY A 398 -14.59 18.33 -7.17
C GLY A 398 -13.76 19.52 -6.70
N GLY A 399 -12.44 19.38 -6.61
CA GLY A 399 -11.55 20.42 -6.09
C GLY A 399 -11.69 20.67 -4.60
N TRP A 400 -10.99 21.69 -4.12
CA TRP A 400 -11.13 22.16 -2.75
C TRP A 400 -12.40 23.01 -2.58
N PHE A 401 -12.89 23.20 -1.35
CA PHE A 401 -14.09 23.99 -1.08
C PHE A 401 -14.02 25.42 -1.61
N ASP A 402 -12.85 26.07 -1.45
CA ASP A 402 -12.62 27.45 -1.90
C ASP A 402 -12.12 27.54 -3.36
N ASN A 403 -11.75 26.42 -3.96
CA ASN A 403 -11.34 26.30 -5.35
C ASN A 403 -12.01 25.09 -6.01
N PRO A 404 -13.33 25.13 -6.23
CA PRO A 404 -14.03 24.00 -6.84
C PRO A 404 -13.59 23.81 -8.29
N ILE A 405 -13.35 22.57 -8.66
CA ILE A 405 -13.11 22.17 -10.05
C ILE A 405 -14.14 21.14 -10.48
N ASN A 406 -14.23 20.93 -11.79
CA ASN A 406 -15.02 19.87 -12.40
C ASN A 406 -14.15 19.15 -13.42
N LYS A 407 -13.40 18.15 -12.94
CA LYS A 407 -12.49 17.37 -13.79
C LYS A 407 -12.80 15.89 -13.69
N GLU A 408 -12.72 15.22 -14.81
CA GLU A 408 -13.02 13.81 -14.94
C GLU A 408 -11.80 13.08 -15.47
N GLN A 409 -11.66 11.83 -15.05
CA GLN A 409 -10.64 10.91 -15.53
C GLN A 409 -11.26 9.53 -15.71
N PHE A 410 -11.09 8.96 -16.90
CA PHE A 410 -11.28 7.53 -17.13
C PHE A 410 -9.92 6.90 -17.39
N SER A 411 -9.59 5.84 -16.65
CA SER A 411 -8.32 5.10 -16.78
C SER A 411 -8.58 3.62 -16.90
N SER A 412 -7.90 2.98 -17.83
CA SER A 412 -8.05 1.54 -18.10
C SER A 412 -6.69 0.85 -18.28
N LEU A 413 -6.64 -0.43 -17.90
CA LEU A 413 -5.54 -1.35 -18.18
C LEU A 413 -6.10 -2.72 -18.47
N VAL A 414 -5.62 -3.34 -19.56
CA VAL A 414 -5.82 -4.74 -19.88
C VAL A 414 -4.45 -5.41 -19.94
N GLU A 415 -4.26 -6.44 -19.12
CA GLU A 415 -3.05 -7.27 -19.10
C GLU A 415 -3.42 -8.70 -19.55
N ILE A 416 -2.59 -9.28 -20.40
CA ILE A 416 -2.67 -10.69 -20.80
C ILE A 416 -1.34 -11.34 -20.43
N TYR A 417 -1.39 -12.46 -19.73
CA TYR A 417 -0.20 -13.21 -19.37
C TYR A 417 -0.31 -14.67 -19.75
N ALA A 418 0.80 -15.17 -20.25
CA ALA A 418 0.97 -16.54 -20.69
C ALA A 418 2.18 -17.17 -20.03
N GLN A 419 2.02 -18.40 -19.57
CA GLN A 419 3.12 -19.26 -19.16
C GLN A 419 3.20 -20.45 -20.12
N PRO A 420 3.93 -20.34 -21.23
CA PRO A 420 4.03 -21.41 -22.21
C PRO A 420 4.73 -22.63 -21.59
N LYS A 421 4.11 -23.81 -21.66
CA LYS A 421 4.62 -25.06 -21.06
C LYS A 421 6.05 -25.45 -21.47
N LYS A 422 6.54 -24.95 -22.61
CA LYS A 422 7.86 -25.25 -23.17
C LYS A 422 8.96 -24.25 -22.82
N PHE A 423 8.61 -23.12 -22.19
CA PHE A 423 9.56 -22.05 -21.89
C PHE A 423 9.61 -21.78 -20.39
N PRO A 424 10.80 -21.49 -19.83
CA PRO A 424 10.96 -21.24 -18.40
C PRO A 424 10.58 -19.79 -18.00
N PHE A 425 9.80 -19.08 -18.82
CA PHE A 425 9.43 -17.69 -18.57
C PHE A 425 7.93 -17.43 -18.83
N GLU A 426 7.39 -16.52 -18.07
CA GLU A 426 6.07 -15.92 -18.24
C GLU A 426 6.20 -14.69 -19.14
N ILE A 427 5.27 -14.52 -20.06
CA ILE A 427 5.15 -13.34 -20.93
C ILE A 427 3.92 -12.58 -20.49
N SER A 428 4.04 -11.27 -20.28
CA SER A 428 2.91 -10.39 -20.04
C SER A 428 2.90 -9.25 -21.06
N LEU A 429 1.74 -8.97 -21.61
CA LEU A 429 1.45 -7.85 -22.48
C LEU A 429 0.37 -6.99 -21.84
N GLY A 430 0.56 -5.69 -21.80
CA GLY A 430 -0.43 -4.76 -21.30
C GLY A 430 -0.71 -3.63 -22.26
N ALA A 431 -1.97 -3.19 -22.29
CA ALA A 431 -2.42 -1.99 -22.97
C ALA A 431 -3.25 -1.14 -22.01
N ALA A 432 -2.97 0.16 -21.97
CA ALA A 432 -3.63 1.10 -21.07
C ALA A 432 -4.03 2.37 -21.80
N ALA A 433 -5.08 3.04 -21.29
CA ALA A 433 -5.54 4.31 -21.83
C ALA A 433 -6.12 5.20 -20.73
N ASP A 434 -5.85 6.50 -20.87
CA ASP A 434 -6.45 7.57 -20.06
C ASP A 434 -7.24 8.52 -20.94
N PHE A 435 -8.39 8.97 -20.44
CA PHE A 435 -9.26 9.97 -21.07
C PHE A 435 -9.82 10.90 -20.01
N GLY A 436 -10.15 12.13 -20.38
CA GLY A 436 -10.83 13.08 -19.52
C GLY A 436 -10.16 14.45 -19.49
N SER A 437 -10.51 15.25 -18.51
CA SER A 437 -9.99 16.60 -18.30
C SER A 437 -8.99 16.70 -17.14
N ALA A 438 -8.84 15.65 -16.33
CA ALA A 438 -7.89 15.61 -15.22
C ALA A 438 -6.51 15.17 -15.66
N LEU A 439 -6.40 14.23 -16.60
CA LEU A 439 -5.16 13.79 -17.22
C LEU A 439 -5.22 13.99 -18.75
N PRO A 440 -4.08 14.18 -19.41
CA PRO A 440 -4.02 14.17 -20.88
C PRO A 440 -4.55 12.84 -21.44
N LYS A 441 -5.15 12.91 -22.65
CA LYS A 441 -5.48 11.68 -23.39
C LYS A 441 -4.18 10.95 -23.70
N ASN A 442 -4.06 9.72 -23.21
CA ASN A 442 -2.83 8.94 -23.27
C ASN A 442 -3.11 7.49 -23.57
N PHE A 443 -2.27 6.87 -24.41
CA PHE A 443 -2.29 5.44 -24.69
C PHE A 443 -0.90 4.88 -24.40
N GLY A 444 -0.85 3.71 -23.77
CA GLY A 444 0.41 3.06 -23.48
C GLY A 444 0.31 1.55 -23.55
N GLY A 445 1.46 0.93 -23.61
CA GLY A 445 1.58 -0.51 -23.57
C GLY A 445 2.90 -0.95 -22.98
N PHE A 446 2.95 -2.20 -22.55
CA PHE A 446 4.18 -2.81 -22.08
C PHE A 446 4.29 -4.27 -22.50
N LEU A 447 5.55 -4.71 -22.61
CA LEU A 447 5.94 -6.11 -22.73
C LEU A 447 6.80 -6.46 -21.52
N GLN A 448 6.46 -7.52 -20.80
CA GLN A 448 7.25 -8.05 -19.69
C GLN A 448 7.57 -9.52 -19.92
N LEU A 449 8.82 -9.89 -19.67
CA LEU A 449 9.29 -11.26 -19.58
C LEU A 449 9.72 -11.52 -18.14
N ARG A 450 9.19 -12.58 -17.52
CA ARG A 450 9.54 -12.98 -16.16
C ARG A 450 10.11 -14.38 -16.16
N PHE A 451 11.31 -14.50 -15.66
CA PHE A 451 11.96 -15.78 -15.37
C PHE A 451 11.98 -15.98 -13.84
N SER A 452 11.56 -17.15 -13.37
CA SER A 452 11.62 -17.53 -11.97
C SER A 452 12.16 -18.96 -11.85
N LEU A 453 13.12 -19.14 -10.98
CA LEU A 453 13.71 -20.44 -10.64
C LEU A 453 13.41 -20.69 -9.17
N ASN A 454 12.53 -21.63 -8.92
CA ASN A 454 12.19 -22.11 -7.59
C ASN A 454 12.93 -23.45 -7.41
N ASN A 455 13.89 -23.50 -6.49
CA ASN A 455 14.66 -24.70 -6.16
C ASN A 455 13.94 -25.52 -5.08
#